data_c5c28d62f9c7f88b2a339ab82518af34
#
_entry.id   c5c28d62f9c7f88b2a339ab82518af34
#
_cell.length_a   1.000
_cell.length_b   1.000
_cell.length_c   1.000
_cell.angle_alpha   90.00
_cell.angle_beta   90.00
_cell.angle_gamma   90.00
#
_symmetry.space_group_name_H-M   'P 1'
#
loop_
_entity.id
_entity.type
_entity.pdbx_description
1 polymer ?
#
loop_
_entity_poly.entity_id
_entity_poly.type
_entity_poly.pdbx_seq_one_letter_code
_entity_poly.pdbx_strand_id
1 'polypeptide(L)' 'MKLTNNDFIRLKTFMYNNYGINLENKKTLIETRLAIVVKRLGFNDFKSYIDNLMRDKTGEQASIIVGKLTTNIT' A
#
# COMPACT_ATOMS: atom_id res chain seq x y z
N MET A 1 8.49 10.41 -6.06
CA MET A 1 7.60 10.01 -4.94
C MET A 1 8.31 8.99 -4.08
N LYS A 2 8.40 9.25 -2.81
CA LYS A 2 9.10 8.37 -1.87
C LYS A 2 8.20 7.88 -0.76
N LEU A 3 8.36 6.62 -0.42
CA LEU A 3 7.66 6.03 0.72
C LEU A 3 8.53 6.19 1.96
N THR A 4 8.11 7.06 2.88
CA THR A 4 8.87 7.28 4.11
C THR A 4 8.75 6.09 5.04
N ASN A 5 9.65 6.00 6.02
CA ASN A 5 9.58 4.92 6.99
C ASN A 5 8.27 4.94 7.77
N ASN A 6 7.80 6.13 8.15
CA ASN A 6 6.54 6.26 8.87
C ASN A 6 5.37 5.73 8.03
N ASP A 7 5.33 6.13 6.75
CA ASP A 7 4.26 5.67 5.86
C ASP A 7 4.35 4.17 5.64
N PHE A 8 5.56 3.64 5.50
CA PHE A 8 5.74 2.21 5.33
C PHE A 8 5.26 1.44 6.57
N ILE A 9 5.59 1.94 7.76
CA ILE A 9 5.16 1.29 9.01
C ILE A 9 3.64 1.28 9.11
N ARG A 10 3.00 2.40 8.77
CA ARG A 10 1.54 2.48 8.77
C ARG A 10 0.94 1.46 7.82
N LEU A 11 1.48 1.38 6.62
CA LEU A 11 0.96 0.48 5.59
C LEU A 11 1.17 -0.98 5.98
N LYS A 12 2.37 -1.35 6.40
CA LYS A 12 2.65 -2.74 6.74
C LYS A 12 1.84 -3.19 7.95
N THR A 13 1.65 -2.31 8.92
CA THR A 13 0.85 -2.63 10.10
C THR A 13 -0.61 -2.83 9.71
N PHE A 14 -1.13 -1.95 8.88
CA PHE A 14 -2.50 -2.05 8.39
C PHE A 14 -2.73 -3.37 7.66
N MET A 15 -1.82 -3.71 6.75
CA MET A 15 -1.96 -4.92 5.96
C MET A 15 -1.83 -6.18 6.80
N TYR A 16 -0.94 -6.16 7.77
CA TYR A 16 -0.79 -7.30 8.66
C TYR A 16 -2.01 -7.51 9.55
N ASN A 17 -2.51 -6.42 10.14
CA ASN A 17 -3.63 -6.51 11.07
C ASN A 17 -4.96 -6.87 10.39
N ASN A 18 -5.14 -6.44 9.15
CA ASN A 18 -6.40 -6.64 8.46
C ASN A 18 -6.41 -7.82 7.51
N TYR A 19 -5.25 -8.21 6.99
CA TYR A 19 -5.17 -9.24 5.95
C TYR A 19 -4.14 -10.32 6.26
N GLY A 20 -3.40 -10.19 7.35
CA GLY A 20 -2.36 -11.16 7.69
C GLY A 20 -1.18 -11.15 6.73
N ILE A 21 -1.01 -10.09 5.96
CA ILE A 21 0.07 -9.98 4.98
C ILE A 21 1.28 -9.32 5.63
N ASN A 22 2.40 -10.02 5.62
CA ASN A 22 3.65 -9.51 6.17
C ASN A 22 4.45 -8.83 5.07
N LEU A 23 4.62 -7.51 5.19
CA LEU A 23 5.36 -6.71 4.20
C LEU A 23 6.75 -6.31 4.70
N GLU A 24 7.21 -6.89 5.78
CA GLU A 24 8.53 -6.57 6.31
C GLU A 24 9.61 -6.87 5.28
N ASN A 25 10.60 -5.98 5.20
CA ASN A 25 11.72 -6.09 4.26
C ASN A 25 11.32 -5.95 2.79
N LYS A 26 10.11 -5.45 2.51
CA LYS A 26 9.63 -5.28 1.14
C LYS A 26 9.37 -3.83 0.78
N LYS A 27 10.01 -2.90 1.51
CA LYS A 27 9.76 -1.48 1.30
C LYS A 27 10.01 -1.02 -0.13
N THR A 28 11.13 -1.43 -0.72
CA THR A 28 11.47 -1.03 -2.08
C THR A 28 10.47 -1.57 -3.09
N LEU A 29 10.09 -2.82 -2.94
CA LEU A 29 9.10 -3.44 -3.81
C LEU A 29 7.77 -2.72 -3.73
N ILE A 30 7.33 -2.43 -2.51
CA ILE A 30 6.07 -1.74 -2.27
C ILE A 30 6.10 -0.35 -2.85
N GLU A 31 7.19 0.38 -2.61
CA GLU A 31 7.34 1.73 -3.15
C GLU A 31 7.22 1.74 -4.67
N THR A 32 7.92 0.83 -5.32
CA THR A 32 7.90 0.75 -6.78
C THR A 32 6.51 0.44 -7.31
N ARG A 33 5.87 -0.56 -6.74
CA ARG A 33 4.58 -1.01 -7.24
C ARG A 33 3.45 -0.05 -6.91
N LEU A 34 3.44 0.47 -5.69
CA LEU A 34 2.36 1.36 -5.29
C LEU A 34 2.50 2.76 -5.86
N ALA A 35 3.71 3.18 -6.22
CA ALA A 35 3.88 4.49 -6.85
C ALA A 35 3.02 4.59 -8.11
N ILE A 36 2.93 3.52 -8.87
CA ILE A 36 2.12 3.50 -10.08
C ILE A 36 0.63 3.67 -9.74
N VAL A 37 0.17 2.96 -8.72
CA VAL A 37 -1.22 3.04 -8.28
C VAL A 37 -1.54 4.42 -7.73
N VAL A 38 -0.65 4.97 -6.91
CA VAL A 38 -0.85 6.28 -6.29
C VAL A 38 -1.00 7.36 -7.35
N LYS A 39 -0.13 7.33 -8.36
CA LYS A 39 -0.20 8.29 -9.46
C LYS A 39 -1.44 8.10 -10.29
N ARG A 40 -1.81 6.87 -10.56
CA ARG A 40 -3.00 6.57 -11.35
C ARG A 40 -4.27 7.08 -10.68
N LEU A 41 -4.32 7.02 -9.36
CA LEU A 41 -5.48 7.48 -8.60
C LEU A 41 -5.47 8.99 -8.36
N GLY A 42 -4.40 9.67 -8.76
CA GLY A 42 -4.33 11.12 -8.66
C GLY A 42 -3.78 11.64 -7.34
N PHE A 43 -3.20 10.81 -6.53
CA PHE A 43 -2.57 11.26 -5.29
C PHE A 43 -1.18 11.81 -5.56
N ASN A 44 -0.78 12.79 -4.74
CA ASN A 44 0.52 13.44 -4.88
C ASN A 44 1.62 12.75 -4.06
N ASP A 45 1.23 11.98 -3.04
CA ASP A 45 2.20 11.31 -2.18
C ASP A 45 1.58 10.07 -1.55
N PHE A 46 2.45 9.27 -0.92
CA PHE A 46 1.99 8.05 -0.26
C PHE A 46 1.17 8.33 0.98
N LYS A 47 1.48 9.42 1.68
CA LYS A 47 0.76 9.74 2.90
C LYS A 47 -0.74 9.92 2.62
N SER A 48 -1.06 10.70 1.61
CA SER A 48 -2.46 10.93 1.24
C SER A 48 -3.12 9.64 0.81
N TYR A 49 -2.42 8.81 0.05
CA TYR A 49 -2.94 7.54 -0.39
C TYR A 49 -3.22 6.61 0.79
N ILE A 50 -2.28 6.52 1.73
CA ILE A 50 -2.43 5.65 2.89
C ILE A 50 -3.56 6.14 3.79
N ASP A 51 -3.70 7.46 3.95
CA ASP A 51 -4.81 8.02 4.70
C ASP A 51 -6.15 7.63 4.08
N ASN A 52 -6.23 7.71 2.75
CA ASN A 52 -7.43 7.30 2.03
C ASN A 52 -7.70 5.80 2.22
N LEU A 53 -6.65 5.00 2.13
CA LEU A 53 -6.75 3.56 2.31
C LEU A 53 -7.31 3.21 3.67
N MET A 54 -6.84 3.88 4.71
CA MET A 54 -7.28 3.59 6.08
C MET A 54 -8.71 4.05 6.35
N ARG A 55 -9.18 5.03 5.59
CA ARG A 55 -10.55 5.53 5.72
C ARG A 55 -11.56 4.71 4.94
N ASP A 56 -11.09 3.93 3.99
CA ASP A 56 -11.97 3.15 3.12
C ASP A 56 -12.52 1.95 3.87
N LYS A 57 -13.77 2.03 4.27
CA LYS A 57 -14.43 0.97 5.02
C LYS A 57 -14.91 -0.18 4.13
N THR A 58 -14.94 0.04 2.83
CA THR A 58 -15.38 -1.00 1.89
C THR A 58 -14.31 -2.04 1.64
N GLY A 59 -13.05 -1.71 1.92
CA GLY A 59 -11.94 -2.60 1.65
C GLY A 59 -11.51 -2.64 0.18
N GLU A 60 -12.11 -1.81 -0.64
CA GLU A 60 -11.85 -1.79 -2.08
C GLU A 60 -10.40 -1.39 -2.37
N GLN A 61 -9.92 -0.34 -1.72
CA GLN A 61 -8.55 0.13 -1.92
C GLN A 61 -7.54 -0.90 -1.42
N ALA A 62 -7.81 -1.52 -0.29
CA ALA A 62 -6.92 -2.55 0.24
C ALA A 62 -6.90 -3.76 -0.67
N SER A 63 -8.03 -4.10 -1.26
CA SER A 63 -8.12 -5.21 -2.21
C SER A 63 -7.23 -4.96 -3.44
N ILE A 64 -7.20 -3.73 -3.92
CA ILE A 64 -6.34 -3.36 -5.04
C ILE A 64 -4.86 -3.56 -4.67
N ILE A 65 -4.47 -3.15 -3.48
CA ILE A 65 -3.10 -3.34 -3.01
C ILE A 65 -2.74 -4.82 -2.93
N VAL A 66 -3.62 -5.62 -2.36
CA VAL A 66 -3.38 -7.05 -2.23
C VAL A 66 -3.14 -7.65 -3.62
N GLY A 67 -3.97 -7.29 -4.59
CA GLY A 67 -3.79 -7.75 -5.95
C GLY A 67 -2.47 -7.33 -6.56
N LYS A 68 -2.07 -6.09 -6.34
CA LYS A 68 -0.81 -5.58 -6.90
C LYS A 68 0.42 -6.21 -6.27
N LEU A 69 0.36 -6.53 -4.99
CA LEU A 69 1.50 -7.10 -4.28
C LEU A 69 1.63 -8.60 -4.47
N THR A 70 0.57 -9.28 -4.89
CA THR A 70 0.58 -10.73 -5.03
C THR A 70 0.49 -11.20 -6.47
N THR A 71 0.43 -10.30 -7.45
CA THR A 71 0.22 -10.67 -8.84
C THR A 71 1.40 -11.34 -9.51
N ASN A 72 2.56 -11.30 -8.91
CA ASN A 72 3.75 -11.91 -9.50
C ASN A 72 3.87 -13.39 -9.19
N ILE A 73 2.88 -13.96 -8.60
CA ILE A 73 2.89 -15.37 -8.25
C ILE A 73 2.53 -16.17 -9.49
N THR A 74 3.48 -16.83 -10.03
CA THR A 74 3.24 -17.73 -11.17
C THR A 74 4.21 -18.86 -11.11
#